data_38269950367d092c21f235f736dbf49e
#
_entry.id   38269950367d092c21f235f736dbf49e
#
_cell.length_a   1.000
_cell.length_b   1.000
_cell.length_c   1.000
_cell.angle_alpha   90.00
_cell.angle_beta   90.00
_cell.angle_gamma   90.00
#
_symmetry.space_group_name_H-M   'P 1'
#
loop_
_entity.id
_entity.type
_entity.pdbx_description
1 polymer ?
#
loop_
_entity_poly.entity_id
_entity_poly.type
_entity_poly.pdbx_seq_one_letter_code
_entity_poly.pdbx_strand_id
1 'polypeptide(L)'
;MAMHVIFPGPRTTIQDRGRLGYQNSGFAPSGFIDKVASEMANILVGNEESEAVLEFCLMGPTLQFDETVNIAVCGGDFGIVFDGMRFPADKAVRVPAGSTVKITTGKTGIYGSIAVGGGLDIPVVMGSRSTNLRCKIGGFEGRALQAGDTIGLRDPENGKKDLSWRWVPPRKLISADDPDVAKVRVIAGPQEEMFTEEGLRTFYGSAYEITALSDRMGYRLSGPKVEAADGYDILSDGIVNGSIQISGNGQPIVMMADRQTTGGYAKIATVISADIPLFAQLRPGQKVQFEKVTVRKAQELIRDWDRMWKEHCRMLEENAPGQVRILGLRERAAKDGGKRRGGKGTAAQPNSHGWKRKVWKRRRALRNGE
;
A
#
# COMPACT_ATOMS: atom_id res chain seq x y z
N MET A 1 25.71 -3.98 -13.71
CA MET A 1 24.90 -2.93 -13.05
C MET A 1 24.35 -3.51 -11.75
N ALA A 2 24.68 -2.90 -10.63
CA ALA A 2 24.19 -3.35 -9.33
C ALA A 2 23.72 -2.19 -8.45
N MET A 3 22.92 -2.54 -7.46
CA MET A 3 22.50 -1.71 -6.35
C MET A 3 23.18 -2.21 -5.08
N HIS A 4 23.79 -1.32 -4.33
CA HIS A 4 24.46 -1.60 -3.06
C HIS A 4 23.67 -1.04 -1.89
N VAL A 5 23.47 -1.85 -0.87
CA VAL A 5 22.78 -1.47 0.36
C VAL A 5 23.80 -0.89 1.34
N ILE A 6 23.81 0.43 1.48
CA ILE A 6 24.71 1.11 2.44
C ILE A 6 24.12 1.04 3.86
N PHE A 7 22.81 1.22 3.98
CA PHE A 7 22.05 1.07 5.21
C PHE A 7 20.67 0.49 4.89
N PRO A 8 20.25 -0.62 5.48
CA PRO A 8 19.02 -1.31 5.10
C PRO A 8 17.73 -0.68 5.68
N GLY A 9 17.83 0.27 6.61
CA GLY A 9 16.70 0.68 7.42
C GLY A 9 16.36 -0.36 8.49
N PRO A 10 15.30 -0.14 9.29
CA PRO A 10 14.89 -1.09 10.34
C PRO A 10 14.49 -2.47 9.80
N ARG A 11 13.82 -2.49 8.66
CA ARG A 11 13.42 -3.73 7.96
C ARG A 11 13.09 -3.40 6.50
N THR A 12 13.92 -3.88 5.61
CA THR A 12 13.69 -3.83 4.15
C THR A 12 13.76 -5.26 3.59
N THR A 13 12.76 -5.65 2.82
CA THR A 13 12.67 -6.97 2.18
C THR A 13 12.30 -6.83 0.72
N ILE A 14 12.61 -7.84 -0.08
CA ILE A 14 12.15 -7.95 -1.46
C ILE A 14 10.72 -8.49 -1.45
N GLN A 15 9.81 -7.83 -2.15
CA GLN A 15 8.42 -8.28 -2.27
C GLN A 15 7.94 -8.11 -3.71
N ASP A 16 7.14 -9.07 -4.19
CA ASP A 16 6.40 -9.04 -5.44
C ASP A 16 4.90 -9.31 -5.19
N ARG A 17 4.15 -9.81 -6.16
CA ARG A 17 2.72 -10.18 -5.98
C ARG A 17 2.47 -11.36 -5.03
N GLY A 18 3.51 -12.05 -4.58
CA GLY A 18 3.44 -13.13 -3.62
C GLY A 18 3.39 -14.52 -4.22
N ARG A 19 3.64 -15.50 -3.36
CA ARG A 19 3.76 -16.94 -3.64
C ARG A 19 2.39 -17.61 -3.56
N LEU A 20 1.64 -17.53 -4.66
CA LEU A 20 0.28 -18.07 -4.75
C LEU A 20 0.31 -19.57 -5.05
N GLY A 21 -0.71 -20.32 -4.57
CA GLY A 21 -0.91 -21.74 -4.87
C GLY A 21 -0.23 -22.72 -3.90
N TYR A 22 0.49 -22.26 -2.89
CA TYR A 22 1.22 -23.12 -1.95
C TYR A 22 0.65 -23.09 -0.52
N GLN A 23 -0.52 -22.48 -0.32
CA GLN A 23 -1.14 -22.36 0.99
C GLN A 23 -1.56 -23.73 1.58
N ASN A 24 -1.95 -24.68 0.72
CA ASN A 24 -2.24 -26.06 1.12
C ASN A 24 -1.01 -26.81 1.66
N SER A 25 0.19 -26.34 1.34
CA SER A 25 1.47 -26.85 1.87
C SER A 25 1.99 -26.02 3.05
N GLY A 26 1.17 -25.12 3.60
CA GLY A 26 1.49 -24.28 4.77
C GLY A 26 2.31 -23.02 4.47
N PHE A 27 2.61 -22.72 3.21
CA PHE A 27 3.37 -21.52 2.86
C PHE A 27 2.46 -20.30 2.73
N ALA A 28 2.74 -19.26 3.51
CA ALA A 28 2.10 -17.97 3.35
C ALA A 28 2.41 -17.37 1.97
N PRO A 29 1.45 -16.69 1.32
CA PRO A 29 1.71 -16.01 0.05
C PRO A 29 2.80 -14.96 0.15
N SER A 30 2.92 -14.26 1.28
CA SER A 30 3.75 -13.05 1.41
C SER A 30 3.35 -11.99 0.37
N GLY A 31 4.29 -11.32 -0.27
CA GLY A 31 4.02 -10.33 -1.30
C GLY A 31 3.79 -8.93 -0.76
N PHE A 32 3.43 -8.04 -1.64
CA PHE A 32 3.15 -6.63 -1.32
C PHE A 32 2.16 -6.50 -0.16
N ILE A 33 2.53 -5.77 0.88
CA ILE A 33 1.58 -5.43 1.94
C ILE A 33 0.65 -4.30 1.48
N ASP A 34 1.18 -3.31 0.75
CA ASP A 34 0.45 -2.29 0.04
C ASP A 34 0.62 -2.47 -1.48
N LYS A 35 -0.28 -3.28 -2.06
CA LYS A 35 -0.25 -3.60 -3.49
C LYS A 35 -0.29 -2.33 -4.36
N VAL A 36 -1.11 -1.34 -4.00
CA VAL A 36 -1.28 -0.11 -4.79
C VAL A 36 0.02 0.68 -4.85
N ALA A 37 0.71 0.84 -3.72
CA ALA A 37 1.99 1.53 -3.66
C ALA A 37 3.06 0.80 -4.47
N SER A 38 3.16 -0.52 -4.33
CA SER A 38 4.19 -1.32 -5.00
C SER A 38 4.01 -1.35 -6.52
N GLU A 39 2.79 -1.60 -7.00
CA GLU A 39 2.48 -1.59 -8.43
C GLU A 39 2.66 -0.20 -9.05
N MET A 40 2.27 0.87 -8.33
CA MET A 40 2.49 2.25 -8.80
C MET A 40 3.96 2.62 -8.89
N ALA A 41 4.78 2.22 -7.92
CA ALA A 41 6.21 2.44 -7.95
C ALA A 41 6.84 1.77 -9.20
N ASN A 42 6.44 0.54 -9.51
CA ASN A 42 6.88 -0.18 -10.70
C ASN A 42 6.49 0.52 -12.01
N ILE A 43 5.23 0.94 -12.15
CA ILE A 43 4.76 1.65 -13.34
C ILE A 43 5.53 2.97 -13.55
N LEU A 44 5.78 3.72 -12.48
CA LEU A 44 6.51 4.97 -12.56
C LEU A 44 7.91 4.80 -13.16
N VAL A 45 8.60 3.72 -12.84
CA VAL A 45 9.95 3.43 -13.38
C VAL A 45 9.93 2.58 -14.67
N GLY A 46 8.74 2.28 -15.22
CA GLY A 46 8.59 1.53 -16.47
C GLY A 46 8.77 0.02 -16.35
N ASN A 47 8.64 -0.53 -15.16
CA ASN A 47 8.60 -1.96 -14.91
C ASN A 47 7.18 -2.53 -15.11
N GLU A 48 7.08 -3.86 -15.25
CA GLU A 48 5.82 -4.57 -15.09
C GLU A 48 5.28 -4.36 -13.67
N GLU A 49 3.95 -4.22 -13.52
CA GLU A 49 3.29 -4.04 -12.21
C GLU A 49 3.68 -5.10 -11.17
N SER A 50 3.94 -6.34 -11.64
CA SER A 50 4.27 -7.50 -10.82
C SER A 50 5.74 -7.59 -10.43
N GLU A 51 6.58 -6.67 -10.90
CA GLU A 51 8.01 -6.72 -10.63
C GLU A 51 8.31 -6.57 -9.14
N ALA A 52 9.40 -7.20 -8.68
CA ALA A 52 9.82 -7.13 -7.29
C ALA A 52 10.28 -5.72 -6.91
N VAL A 53 9.89 -5.28 -5.72
CA VAL A 53 10.30 -4.00 -5.12
C VAL A 53 11.04 -4.23 -3.80
N LEU A 54 11.73 -3.21 -3.33
CA LEU A 54 12.18 -3.13 -1.95
C LEU A 54 11.03 -2.58 -1.12
N GLU A 55 10.43 -3.41 -0.27
CA GLU A 55 9.42 -2.97 0.70
C GLU A 55 10.08 -2.71 2.04
N PHE A 56 9.87 -1.51 2.60
CA PHE A 56 10.44 -1.11 3.88
C PHE A 56 9.36 -0.61 4.84
N CYS A 57 9.70 -0.59 6.14
CA CYS A 57 8.81 -0.16 7.22
C CYS A 57 9.42 1.03 7.98
N LEU A 58 8.64 2.08 8.23
CA LEU A 58 8.95 3.30 8.99
C LEU A 58 10.02 4.21 8.35
N MET A 59 11.21 3.70 8.09
CA MET A 59 12.32 4.40 7.49
C MET A 59 12.93 3.54 6.39
N GLY A 60 13.15 4.14 5.23
CA GLY A 60 13.71 3.42 4.09
C GLY A 60 15.23 3.25 4.16
N PRO A 61 15.77 2.47 3.23
CA PRO A 61 17.20 2.22 3.12
C PRO A 61 17.97 3.42 2.57
N THR A 62 19.30 3.34 2.69
CA THR A 62 20.26 4.14 1.92
C THR A 62 20.91 3.21 0.90
N LEU A 63 20.82 3.57 -0.37
CA LEU A 63 21.23 2.76 -1.51
C LEU A 63 22.25 3.53 -2.36
N GLN A 64 23.13 2.80 -3.05
CA GLN A 64 24.02 3.35 -4.08
C GLN A 64 23.88 2.54 -5.35
N PHE A 65 24.00 3.17 -6.52
CA PHE A 65 23.84 2.52 -7.82
C PHE A 65 25.09 2.72 -8.65
N ASP A 66 25.59 1.64 -9.30
CA ASP A 66 26.76 1.70 -10.19
C ASP A 66 26.50 2.53 -11.44
N GLU A 67 25.28 2.55 -11.93
CA GLU A 67 24.87 3.24 -13.14
C GLU A 67 23.65 4.13 -12.90
N THR A 68 23.42 5.05 -13.85
CA THR A 68 22.23 5.93 -13.81
C THR A 68 20.96 5.10 -13.97
N VAL A 69 20.02 5.25 -13.03
CA VAL A 69 18.78 4.46 -12.94
C VAL A 69 17.60 5.34 -12.55
N ASN A 70 16.40 4.93 -12.95
CA ASN A 70 15.18 5.52 -12.38
C ASN A 70 14.77 4.75 -11.13
N ILE A 71 14.40 5.46 -10.08
CA ILE A 71 13.74 4.90 -8.90
C ILE A 71 12.42 5.60 -8.66
N ALA A 72 11.49 4.93 -8.02
CA ALA A 72 10.27 5.54 -7.48
C ALA A 72 9.99 4.98 -6.09
N VAL A 73 9.52 5.86 -5.20
CA VAL A 73 9.08 5.49 -3.85
C VAL A 73 7.61 5.83 -3.74
N CYS A 74 6.79 4.84 -3.38
CA CYS A 74 5.36 5.02 -3.17
C CYS A 74 4.94 4.43 -1.82
N GLY A 75 3.77 4.87 -1.30
CA GLY A 75 3.22 4.40 -0.03
C GLY A 75 2.88 5.54 0.91
N GLY A 76 3.64 5.70 1.99
CA GLY A 76 3.56 6.88 2.85
C GLY A 76 4.22 8.12 2.24
N ASP A 77 4.21 9.23 2.97
CA ASP A 77 4.82 10.51 2.54
C ASP A 77 6.36 10.53 2.69
N PHE A 78 7.01 9.45 2.24
CA PHE A 78 8.46 9.33 2.26
C PHE A 78 9.11 10.29 1.25
N GLY A 79 10.38 10.61 1.49
CA GLY A 79 11.16 11.44 0.55
C GLY A 79 12.40 10.71 0.06
N ILE A 80 12.85 11.07 -1.13
CA ILE A 80 14.09 10.59 -1.74
C ILE A 80 15.12 11.72 -1.62
N VAL A 81 16.29 11.47 -1.05
CA VAL A 81 17.35 12.47 -0.90
C VAL A 81 18.65 11.95 -1.50
N PHE A 82 19.23 12.68 -2.43
CA PHE A 82 20.60 12.49 -2.93
C PHE A 82 21.15 13.81 -3.43
N ASP A 83 22.48 13.98 -3.39
CA ASP A 83 23.21 15.18 -3.82
C ASP A 83 22.65 16.47 -3.19
N GLY A 84 22.21 16.40 -1.91
CA GLY A 84 21.63 17.53 -1.18
C GLY A 84 20.21 17.93 -1.61
N MET A 85 19.66 17.31 -2.63
CA MET A 85 18.29 17.57 -3.12
C MET A 85 17.28 16.58 -2.54
N ARG A 86 16.06 17.07 -2.29
CA ARG A 86 14.94 16.25 -1.83
C ARG A 86 13.86 16.18 -2.89
N PHE A 87 13.44 14.95 -3.21
CA PHE A 87 12.34 14.65 -4.12
C PHE A 87 11.19 14.02 -3.34
N PRO A 88 9.94 14.33 -3.69
CA PRO A 88 8.77 13.72 -3.06
C PRO A 88 8.63 12.24 -3.46
N ALA A 89 7.85 11.47 -2.68
CA ALA A 89 7.29 10.20 -3.09
C ALA A 89 6.35 10.36 -4.32
N ASP A 90 5.88 9.24 -4.84
CA ASP A 90 4.92 9.14 -5.96
C ASP A 90 5.42 9.78 -7.26
N LYS A 91 6.73 9.76 -7.45
CA LYS A 91 7.41 10.30 -8.63
C LYS A 91 8.59 9.40 -9.04
N ALA A 92 8.80 9.25 -10.35
CA ALA A 92 10.04 8.70 -10.87
C ALA A 92 11.18 9.73 -10.72
N VAL A 93 12.30 9.29 -10.17
CA VAL A 93 13.49 10.11 -9.97
C VAL A 93 14.67 9.45 -10.65
N ARG A 94 15.37 10.20 -11.53
CA ARG A 94 16.58 9.71 -12.20
C ARG A 94 17.77 9.96 -11.29
N VAL A 95 18.38 8.86 -10.86
CA VAL A 95 19.54 8.86 -9.97
C VAL A 95 20.80 8.64 -10.80
N PRO A 96 21.78 9.56 -10.78
CA PRO A 96 23.06 9.39 -11.49
C PRO A 96 23.88 8.22 -10.93
N ALA A 97 24.74 7.65 -11.77
CA ALA A 97 25.73 6.64 -11.37
C ALA A 97 26.60 7.13 -10.19
N GLY A 98 26.84 6.25 -9.23
CA GLY A 98 27.65 6.54 -8.04
C GLY A 98 26.93 7.33 -6.94
N SER A 99 25.75 7.90 -7.20
CA SER A 99 25.00 8.67 -6.19
C SER A 99 24.50 7.77 -5.06
N THR A 100 24.61 8.29 -3.84
CA THR A 100 24.02 7.64 -2.65
C THR A 100 22.65 8.23 -2.37
N VAL A 101 21.64 7.38 -2.42
CA VAL A 101 20.22 7.74 -2.23
C VAL A 101 19.75 7.33 -0.85
N LYS A 102 19.23 8.27 -0.08
CA LYS A 102 18.62 8.03 1.23
C LYS A 102 17.10 8.18 1.14
N ILE A 103 16.36 7.18 1.60
CA ILE A 103 14.92 7.27 1.76
C ILE A 103 14.58 7.72 3.18
N THR A 104 13.87 8.85 3.28
CA THR A 104 13.57 9.48 4.59
C THR A 104 12.34 8.85 5.24
N THR A 105 12.17 9.11 6.54
CA THR A 105 10.92 8.81 7.25
C THR A 105 9.80 9.72 6.75
N GLY A 106 8.60 9.17 6.63
CA GLY A 106 7.38 9.93 6.37
C GLY A 106 6.62 10.28 7.65
N LYS A 107 5.70 11.22 7.57
CA LYS A 107 4.77 11.57 8.67
C LYS A 107 3.51 10.71 8.63
N THR A 108 3.08 10.29 7.43
CA THR A 108 1.90 9.45 7.19
C THR A 108 2.30 8.15 6.51
N GLY A 109 1.54 7.10 6.75
CA GLY A 109 1.84 5.75 6.27
C GLY A 109 3.00 5.10 7.04
N ILE A 110 3.09 3.78 6.98
CA ILE A 110 4.10 2.99 7.69
C ILE A 110 4.98 2.18 6.73
N TYR A 111 4.43 1.76 5.57
CA TYR A 111 5.15 1.01 4.55
C TYR A 111 5.44 1.86 3.32
N GLY A 112 6.63 1.69 2.78
CA GLY A 112 7.03 2.24 1.50
C GLY A 112 7.58 1.15 0.58
N SER A 113 7.35 1.34 -0.72
CA SER A 113 7.84 0.46 -1.79
C SER A 113 8.78 1.25 -2.69
N ILE A 114 9.98 0.75 -2.90
CA ILE A 114 10.97 1.32 -3.82
C ILE A 114 11.05 0.40 -5.04
N ALA A 115 10.63 0.89 -6.19
CA ALA A 115 10.90 0.25 -7.46
C ALA A 115 12.18 0.81 -8.07
N VAL A 116 12.96 -0.06 -8.69
CA VAL A 116 14.18 0.26 -9.45
C VAL A 116 13.93 -0.07 -10.91
N GLY A 117 14.16 0.88 -11.81
CA GLY A 117 13.97 0.68 -13.25
C GLY A 117 14.85 -0.45 -13.76
N GLY A 118 14.24 -1.38 -14.52
CA GLY A 118 14.89 -2.60 -14.97
C GLY A 118 14.71 -3.80 -14.02
N GLY A 119 14.07 -3.61 -12.87
CA GLY A 119 13.75 -4.69 -11.92
C GLY A 119 14.99 -5.24 -11.21
N LEU A 120 14.76 -6.01 -10.16
CA LEU A 120 15.80 -6.61 -9.32
C LEU A 120 16.11 -8.04 -9.78
N ASP A 121 17.39 -8.37 -9.88
CA ASP A 121 17.84 -9.75 -10.20
C ASP A 121 17.80 -10.61 -8.93
N ILE A 122 16.63 -11.13 -8.64
CA ILE A 122 16.32 -11.97 -7.48
C ILE A 122 15.77 -13.31 -7.96
N PRO A 123 16.26 -14.43 -7.43
CA PRO A 123 15.77 -15.76 -7.78
C PRO A 123 14.27 -15.92 -7.53
N VAL A 124 13.58 -16.60 -8.44
CA VAL A 124 12.18 -17.00 -8.25
C VAL A 124 12.13 -18.30 -7.45
N VAL A 125 11.44 -18.28 -6.32
CA VAL A 125 11.26 -19.44 -5.45
C VAL A 125 9.76 -19.72 -5.32
N MET A 126 9.32 -20.88 -5.80
CA MET A 126 7.89 -21.27 -5.82
C MET A 126 7.02 -20.18 -6.51
N GLY A 127 7.47 -19.70 -7.67
CA GLY A 127 6.74 -18.73 -8.49
C GLY A 127 6.78 -17.27 -8.00
N SER A 128 7.57 -16.93 -6.98
CA SER A 128 7.65 -15.58 -6.40
C SER A 128 9.06 -15.20 -5.98
N ARG A 129 9.35 -13.89 -6.05
CA ARG A 129 10.57 -13.27 -5.49
C ARG A 129 10.36 -12.74 -4.07
N SER A 130 9.15 -12.89 -3.50
CA SER A 130 8.86 -12.36 -2.16
C SER A 130 9.62 -13.07 -1.06
N THR A 131 10.17 -12.28 -0.15
CA THR A 131 10.76 -12.77 1.10
C THR A 131 9.67 -13.24 2.06
N ASN A 132 9.80 -14.44 2.58
CA ASN A 132 9.10 -14.88 3.78
C ASN A 132 10.13 -15.06 4.91
N LEU A 133 10.18 -14.12 5.84
CA LEU A 133 11.17 -14.11 6.91
C LEU A 133 11.03 -15.29 7.87
N ARG A 134 9.81 -15.79 8.10
CA ARG A 134 9.55 -16.89 9.00
C ARG A 134 10.06 -18.22 8.43
N CYS A 135 9.81 -18.47 7.15
CA CYS A 135 10.26 -19.66 6.46
C CYS A 135 11.69 -19.54 5.93
N LYS A 136 12.27 -18.34 5.96
CA LYS A 136 13.60 -18.00 5.40
C LYS A 136 13.71 -18.39 3.92
N ILE A 137 12.72 -18.05 3.11
CA ILE A 137 12.65 -18.36 1.68
C ILE A 137 12.36 -17.13 0.83
N GLY A 138 12.79 -17.19 -0.44
CA GLY A 138 12.60 -16.10 -1.42
C GLY A 138 13.38 -14.84 -1.07
N GLY A 139 13.14 -13.78 -1.82
CA GLY A 139 13.85 -12.52 -1.66
C GLY A 139 15.37 -12.67 -1.78
N PHE A 140 16.08 -11.81 -1.09
CA PHE A 140 17.53 -11.88 -0.97
C PHE A 140 17.89 -12.84 0.20
N GLU A 141 18.29 -14.06 -0.12
CA GLU A 141 18.71 -15.11 0.83
C GLU A 141 17.67 -15.44 1.93
N GLY A 142 16.37 -15.23 1.68
CA GLY A 142 15.31 -15.52 2.65
C GLY A 142 15.29 -14.61 3.88
N ARG A 143 15.98 -13.47 3.85
CA ARG A 143 16.15 -12.55 4.99
C ARG A 143 15.85 -11.09 4.60
N ALA A 144 15.76 -10.23 5.59
CA ALA A 144 15.82 -8.79 5.37
C ALA A 144 17.22 -8.38 4.86
N LEU A 145 17.27 -7.29 4.10
CA LEU A 145 18.54 -6.75 3.60
C LEU A 145 19.44 -6.29 4.73
N GLN A 146 20.73 -6.36 4.50
CA GLN A 146 21.79 -5.95 5.40
C GLN A 146 22.71 -4.93 4.71
N ALA A 147 23.47 -4.17 5.49
CA ALA A 147 24.51 -3.32 4.95
C ALA A 147 25.58 -4.18 4.25
N GLY A 148 26.01 -3.77 3.06
CA GLY A 148 26.93 -4.51 2.22
C GLY A 148 26.29 -5.46 1.21
N ASP A 149 24.98 -5.71 1.28
CA ASP A 149 24.28 -6.50 0.24
C ASP A 149 24.39 -5.81 -1.11
N THR A 150 24.62 -6.62 -2.15
CA THR A 150 24.70 -6.18 -3.53
C THR A 150 23.69 -6.96 -4.38
N ILE A 151 22.80 -6.24 -5.07
CA ILE A 151 21.72 -6.83 -5.87
C ILE A 151 21.86 -6.36 -7.32
N GLY A 152 21.94 -7.30 -8.26
CA GLY A 152 21.94 -7.03 -9.70
C GLY A 152 20.62 -6.43 -10.18
N LEU A 153 20.64 -5.73 -11.33
CA LEU A 153 19.44 -5.34 -12.07
C LEU A 153 19.20 -6.33 -13.21
N ARG A 154 17.96 -6.78 -13.37
CA ARG A 154 17.59 -7.83 -14.33
C ARG A 154 17.60 -7.35 -15.77
N ASP A 155 17.08 -6.16 -16.02
CA ASP A 155 17.04 -5.50 -17.34
C ASP A 155 17.60 -4.07 -17.25
N PRO A 156 18.95 -3.93 -17.25
CA PRO A 156 19.58 -2.62 -17.12
C PRO A 156 19.22 -1.64 -18.23
N GLU A 157 18.94 -2.11 -19.44
CA GLU A 157 18.60 -1.24 -20.57
C GLU A 157 17.26 -0.55 -20.39
N ASN A 158 16.26 -1.21 -19.77
CA ASN A 158 15.01 -0.57 -19.42
C ASN A 158 15.20 0.53 -18.34
N GLY A 159 16.13 0.33 -17.42
CA GLY A 159 16.49 1.32 -16.40
C GLY A 159 17.13 2.60 -16.96
N LYS A 160 17.68 2.57 -18.18
CA LYS A 160 18.35 3.73 -18.82
C LYS A 160 17.39 4.76 -19.40
N LYS A 161 16.12 4.42 -19.66
CA LYS A 161 15.12 5.37 -20.19
C LYS A 161 14.90 6.51 -19.19
N ASP A 162 14.84 7.76 -19.65
CA ASP A 162 14.49 8.88 -18.75
C ASP A 162 12.98 8.94 -18.55
N LEU A 163 12.56 8.56 -17.35
CA LEU A 163 11.15 8.58 -16.91
C LEU A 163 10.89 9.59 -15.79
N SER A 164 11.82 10.51 -15.51
CA SER A 164 11.75 11.49 -14.42
C SER A 164 10.55 12.45 -14.52
N TRP A 165 9.89 12.51 -15.66
CA TRP A 165 8.65 13.25 -15.88
C TRP A 165 7.40 12.56 -15.30
N ARG A 166 7.45 11.24 -15.03
CA ARG A 166 6.32 10.47 -14.50
C ARG A 166 6.08 10.78 -13.03
N TRP A 167 4.86 11.05 -12.68
CA TRP A 167 4.42 11.28 -11.31
C TRP A 167 2.92 11.04 -11.17
N VAL A 168 2.49 10.74 -9.95
CA VAL A 168 1.08 10.63 -9.58
C VAL A 168 0.80 11.49 -8.34
N PRO A 169 -0.42 12.01 -8.17
CA PRO A 169 -0.76 12.74 -6.96
C PRO A 169 -0.70 11.79 -5.74
N PRO A 170 -0.22 12.28 -4.58
CA PRO A 170 -0.16 11.51 -3.35
C PRO A 170 -1.52 10.91 -3.00
N ARG A 171 -1.52 9.65 -2.59
CA ARG A 171 -2.73 8.97 -2.12
C ARG A 171 -3.13 9.49 -0.74
N LYS A 172 -4.42 9.80 -0.56
CA LYS A 172 -4.96 10.10 0.78
C LYS A 172 -5.06 8.80 1.57
N LEU A 173 -4.29 8.68 2.64
CA LEU A 173 -4.23 7.50 3.51
C LEU A 173 -5.26 7.53 4.66
N ILE A 174 -5.84 8.70 4.95
CA ILE A 174 -6.81 8.89 6.05
C ILE A 174 -8.09 9.51 5.46
N SER A 175 -9.23 9.15 6.03
CA SER A 175 -10.53 9.70 5.63
C SER A 175 -10.58 11.22 5.86
N ALA A 176 -11.26 11.93 4.94
CA ALA A 176 -11.53 13.35 5.13
C ALA A 176 -12.58 13.64 6.22
N ASP A 177 -13.39 12.62 6.56
CA ASP A 177 -14.52 12.78 7.49
C ASP A 177 -14.10 12.72 8.97
N ASP A 178 -13.01 11.95 9.26
CA ASP A 178 -12.43 11.86 10.59
C ASP A 178 -10.94 11.59 10.48
N PRO A 179 -10.06 12.57 10.76
CA PRO A 179 -8.62 12.40 10.65
C PRO A 179 -8.05 11.43 11.71
N ASP A 180 -8.78 11.16 12.79
CA ASP A 180 -8.30 10.34 13.91
C ASP A 180 -8.73 8.87 13.80
N VAL A 181 -9.82 8.57 13.03
CA VAL A 181 -10.35 7.21 12.89
C VAL A 181 -10.49 6.81 11.42
N ALA A 182 -9.71 5.83 11.00
CA ALA A 182 -9.82 5.26 9.66
C ALA A 182 -11.06 4.35 9.58
N LYS A 183 -11.94 4.60 8.62
CA LYS A 183 -13.06 3.68 8.32
C LYS A 183 -12.60 2.65 7.30
N VAL A 184 -12.71 1.37 7.65
CA VAL A 184 -12.32 0.23 6.83
C VAL A 184 -13.51 -0.67 6.61
N ARG A 185 -13.82 -0.95 5.34
CA ARG A 185 -14.97 -1.76 4.96
C ARG A 185 -14.63 -3.25 5.06
N VAL A 186 -15.61 -3.99 5.57
CA VAL A 186 -15.50 -5.44 5.77
C VAL A 186 -16.76 -6.15 5.28
N ILE A 187 -16.62 -7.41 4.88
CA ILE A 187 -17.72 -8.35 4.73
C ILE A 187 -17.82 -9.23 5.97
N ALA A 188 -19.00 -9.78 6.25
CA ALA A 188 -19.21 -10.76 7.31
C ALA A 188 -18.22 -11.92 7.17
N GLY A 189 -17.67 -12.38 8.27
CA GLY A 189 -16.79 -13.53 8.33
C GLY A 189 -17.57 -14.85 8.36
N PRO A 190 -16.89 -15.97 8.12
CA PRO A 190 -17.54 -17.29 8.09
C PRO A 190 -18.01 -17.77 9.46
N GLN A 191 -17.59 -17.14 10.55
CA GLN A 191 -18.02 -17.46 11.93
C GLN A 191 -18.63 -16.24 12.62
N GLU A 192 -19.26 -15.30 11.88
CA GLU A 192 -19.92 -14.12 12.46
C GLU A 192 -21.02 -14.53 13.47
N GLU A 193 -21.71 -15.65 13.21
CA GLU A 193 -22.76 -16.21 14.07
C GLU A 193 -22.29 -16.72 15.43
N MET A 194 -20.99 -16.90 15.63
CA MET A 194 -20.42 -17.25 16.95
C MET A 194 -20.39 -16.10 17.94
N PHE A 195 -20.63 -14.86 17.48
CA PHE A 195 -20.61 -13.67 18.32
C PHE A 195 -22.01 -13.26 18.75
N THR A 196 -22.14 -12.76 19.99
CA THR A 196 -23.40 -12.24 20.49
C THR A 196 -23.83 -10.98 19.72
N GLU A 197 -25.13 -10.63 19.78
CA GLU A 197 -25.59 -9.35 19.19
C GLU A 197 -24.85 -8.15 19.78
N GLU A 198 -24.53 -8.19 21.09
CA GLU A 198 -23.73 -7.16 21.76
C GLU A 198 -22.29 -7.15 21.25
N GLY A 199 -21.69 -8.33 21.06
CA GLY A 199 -20.36 -8.47 20.47
C GLY A 199 -20.31 -7.88 19.06
N LEU A 200 -21.30 -8.16 18.21
CA LEU A 200 -21.41 -7.58 16.87
C LEU A 200 -21.61 -6.06 16.91
N ARG A 201 -22.48 -5.56 17.77
CA ARG A 201 -22.66 -4.10 17.97
C ARG A 201 -21.38 -3.43 18.41
N THR A 202 -20.67 -4.04 19.36
CA THR A 202 -19.37 -3.55 19.84
C THR A 202 -18.34 -3.53 18.72
N PHE A 203 -18.21 -4.61 17.95
CA PHE A 203 -17.24 -4.71 16.87
C PHE A 203 -17.44 -3.66 15.77
N TYR A 204 -18.65 -3.49 15.29
CA TYR A 204 -18.95 -2.52 14.22
C TYR A 204 -19.12 -1.08 14.72
N GLY A 205 -19.52 -0.89 15.98
CA GLY A 205 -19.79 0.42 16.57
C GLY A 205 -18.59 1.13 17.18
N SER A 206 -17.51 0.40 17.48
CA SER A 206 -16.36 0.93 18.21
C SER A 206 -15.15 1.17 17.32
N ALA A 207 -14.28 2.09 17.76
CA ALA A 207 -12.97 2.28 17.18
C ALA A 207 -11.92 1.46 17.94
N TYR A 208 -11.01 0.83 17.22
CA TYR A 208 -9.91 0.02 17.74
C TYR A 208 -8.57 0.64 17.40
N GLU A 209 -7.65 0.67 18.35
CA GLU A 209 -6.30 1.21 18.17
C GLU A 209 -5.36 0.14 17.62
N ILE A 210 -4.54 0.51 16.63
CA ILE A 210 -3.44 -0.32 16.11
C ILE A 210 -2.33 -0.38 17.17
N THR A 211 -1.98 -1.57 17.62
CA THR A 211 -0.93 -1.75 18.63
C THR A 211 0.47 -1.80 18.02
N ALA A 212 1.51 -1.53 18.82
CA ALA A 212 2.91 -1.66 18.42
C ALA A 212 3.34 -3.11 18.12
N LEU A 213 2.51 -4.10 18.47
CA LEU A 213 2.74 -5.52 18.17
C LEU A 213 2.25 -5.93 16.78
N SER A 214 1.88 -4.97 15.95
CA SER A 214 1.43 -5.18 14.59
C SER A 214 2.60 -5.35 13.63
N ASP A 215 2.48 -6.32 12.72
CA ASP A 215 3.48 -6.61 11.69
C ASP A 215 2.84 -7.15 10.41
N ARG A 216 3.67 -7.67 9.49
CA ARG A 216 3.20 -8.26 8.23
C ARG A 216 2.38 -9.55 8.38
N MET A 217 2.43 -10.22 9.55
CA MET A 217 1.57 -11.38 9.84
C MET A 217 0.15 -10.96 10.19
N GLY A 218 0.02 -9.90 11.00
CA GLY A 218 -1.28 -9.41 11.43
C GLY A 218 -1.19 -8.16 12.28
N TYR A 219 -2.20 -7.33 12.16
CA TYR A 219 -2.36 -6.11 12.95
C TYR A 219 -3.19 -6.44 14.17
N ARG A 220 -2.55 -6.35 15.34
CA ARG A 220 -3.21 -6.54 16.64
C ARG A 220 -3.86 -5.24 17.04
N LEU A 221 -5.16 -5.33 17.34
CA LEU A 221 -5.95 -4.18 17.72
C LEU A 221 -6.26 -4.20 19.21
N SER A 222 -6.47 -3.02 19.79
CA SER A 222 -6.85 -2.83 21.17
C SER A 222 -8.09 -1.94 21.24
N GLY A 223 -9.11 -2.36 21.99
CA GLY A 223 -10.37 -1.64 22.13
C GLY A 223 -11.37 -2.39 23.02
N PRO A 224 -12.66 -2.07 22.92
CA PRO A 224 -13.70 -2.81 23.62
C PRO A 224 -13.69 -4.28 23.26
N LYS A 225 -13.93 -5.13 24.25
CA LYS A 225 -13.95 -6.59 24.07
C LYS A 225 -15.15 -6.99 23.20
N VAL A 226 -14.88 -7.78 22.18
CA VAL A 226 -15.92 -8.42 21.34
C VAL A 226 -16.38 -9.69 22.02
N GLU A 227 -17.65 -9.79 22.38
CA GLU A 227 -18.19 -10.92 23.09
C GLU A 227 -18.62 -12.05 22.15
N ALA A 228 -18.19 -13.28 22.42
CA ALA A 228 -18.64 -14.49 21.74
C ALA A 228 -19.65 -15.25 22.59
N ALA A 229 -20.57 -15.97 21.94
CA ALA A 229 -21.61 -16.74 22.63
C ALA A 229 -21.06 -17.98 23.35
N ASP A 230 -20.08 -18.67 22.71
CA ASP A 230 -19.49 -19.91 23.24
C ASP A 230 -17.99 -19.99 22.92
N GLY A 231 -17.23 -18.98 23.43
CA GLY A 231 -15.78 -18.92 23.21
C GLY A 231 -15.37 -18.47 21.81
N TYR A 232 -14.05 -18.43 21.59
CA TYR A 232 -13.45 -17.87 20.38
C TYR A 232 -12.75 -18.93 19.51
N ASP A 233 -12.60 -20.14 20.03
CA ASP A 233 -11.84 -21.19 19.38
C ASP A 233 -12.71 -21.98 18.38
N ILE A 234 -12.11 -22.31 17.26
CA ILE A 234 -12.69 -23.17 16.21
C ILE A 234 -11.72 -24.28 15.81
N LEU A 235 -12.20 -25.31 15.16
CA LEU A 235 -11.31 -26.21 14.42
C LEU A 235 -10.54 -25.37 13.41
N SER A 236 -9.21 -25.59 13.31
CA SER A 236 -8.34 -24.83 12.42
C SER A 236 -8.90 -24.79 11.00
N ASP A 237 -9.09 -23.59 10.48
CA ASP A 237 -9.70 -23.32 9.18
C ASP A 237 -8.86 -22.31 8.38
N GLY A 238 -9.06 -22.24 7.06
CA GLY A 238 -8.31 -21.39 6.14
C GLY A 238 -8.41 -19.91 6.49
N ILE A 239 -7.29 -19.19 6.32
CA ILE A 239 -7.20 -17.73 6.57
C ILE A 239 -6.85 -17.01 5.27
N VAL A 240 -7.67 -16.03 4.91
CA VAL A 240 -7.38 -15.13 3.78
C VAL A 240 -6.77 -13.82 4.25
N ASN A 241 -6.14 -13.06 3.34
CA ASN A 241 -5.66 -11.71 3.64
C ASN A 241 -6.82 -10.80 4.01
N GLY A 242 -6.73 -10.12 5.15
CA GLY A 242 -7.79 -9.28 5.69
C GLY A 242 -8.78 -10.02 6.61
N SER A 243 -8.67 -11.34 6.82
CA SER A 243 -9.48 -12.03 7.84
C SER A 243 -9.28 -11.38 9.20
N ILE A 244 -10.36 -11.10 9.91
CA ILE A 244 -10.34 -10.52 11.26
C ILE A 244 -10.71 -11.63 12.25
N GLN A 245 -9.73 -12.11 12.96
CA GLN A 245 -9.88 -13.10 14.03
C GLN A 245 -10.10 -12.40 15.37
N ILE A 246 -10.96 -12.95 16.21
CA ILE A 246 -11.09 -12.52 17.61
C ILE A 246 -10.36 -13.52 18.47
N SER A 247 -9.28 -13.06 19.12
CA SER A 247 -8.48 -13.90 20.02
C SER A 247 -9.18 -14.14 21.36
N GLY A 248 -8.72 -15.10 22.16
CA GLY A 248 -9.33 -15.53 23.42
C GLY A 248 -9.56 -14.41 24.46
N ASN A 249 -8.85 -13.27 24.32
CA ASN A 249 -9.08 -12.08 25.15
C ASN A 249 -10.14 -11.11 24.57
N GLY A 250 -10.80 -11.47 23.46
CA GLY A 250 -11.83 -10.68 22.81
C GLY A 250 -11.30 -9.52 21.95
N GLN A 251 -9.98 -9.49 21.64
CA GLN A 251 -9.39 -8.43 20.82
C GLN A 251 -9.23 -8.86 19.36
N PRO A 252 -9.52 -7.95 18.39
CA PRO A 252 -9.39 -8.26 16.98
C PRO A 252 -7.93 -8.35 16.51
N ILE A 253 -7.66 -9.26 15.58
CA ILE A 253 -6.40 -9.38 14.84
C ILE A 253 -6.72 -9.43 13.35
N VAL A 254 -6.29 -8.43 12.60
CA VAL A 254 -6.46 -8.40 11.13
C VAL A 254 -5.28 -9.10 10.48
N MET A 255 -5.52 -10.20 9.82
CA MET A 255 -4.49 -11.06 9.22
C MET A 255 -3.97 -10.47 7.90
N MET A 256 -2.64 -10.33 7.79
CA MET A 256 -2.00 -9.60 6.69
C MET A 256 -1.19 -10.51 5.75
N ALA A 257 -0.26 -9.97 4.98
CA ALA A 257 0.44 -10.65 3.87
C ALA A 257 1.20 -11.93 4.30
N ASP A 258 1.89 -11.91 5.45
CA ASP A 258 2.70 -13.05 5.95
C ASP A 258 1.94 -13.93 6.96
N ARG A 259 0.59 -13.81 7.01
CA ARG A 259 -0.26 -14.61 7.91
C ARG A 259 -0.05 -16.11 7.73
N GLN A 260 -0.35 -16.87 8.77
CA GLN A 260 -0.46 -18.32 8.66
C GLN A 260 -1.59 -18.72 7.69
N THR A 261 -1.51 -19.92 7.12
CA THR A 261 -2.48 -20.44 6.15
C THR A 261 -3.77 -20.90 6.80
N THR A 262 -3.68 -21.38 8.04
CA THR A 262 -4.82 -21.84 8.87
C THR A 262 -4.72 -21.25 10.28
N GLY A 263 -5.84 -21.19 11.00
CA GLY A 263 -5.90 -20.71 12.37
C GLY A 263 -7.16 -21.17 13.08
N GLY A 264 -7.08 -21.21 14.40
CA GLY A 264 -8.09 -21.75 15.29
C GLY A 264 -8.95 -20.70 15.99
N TYR A 265 -8.94 -19.44 15.59
CA TYR A 265 -9.83 -18.41 16.13
C TYR A 265 -10.96 -18.07 15.16
N ALA A 266 -12.15 -17.80 15.72
CA ALA A 266 -13.32 -17.38 14.96
C ALA A 266 -13.06 -16.10 14.17
N LYS A 267 -13.43 -16.11 12.88
CA LYS A 267 -13.30 -14.99 11.95
C LYS A 267 -14.62 -14.22 11.88
N ILE A 268 -14.70 -13.07 12.57
CA ILE A 268 -15.89 -12.22 12.63
C ILE A 268 -16.17 -11.50 11.32
N ALA A 269 -15.11 -11.09 10.60
CA ALA A 269 -15.23 -10.32 9.36
C ALA A 269 -13.99 -10.53 8.47
N THR A 270 -14.03 -10.00 7.24
CA THR A 270 -12.88 -9.91 6.35
C THR A 270 -12.83 -8.52 5.72
N VAL A 271 -11.69 -7.85 5.80
CA VAL A 271 -11.44 -6.56 5.13
C VAL A 271 -11.55 -6.75 3.62
N ILE A 272 -12.29 -5.88 2.94
CA ILE A 272 -12.41 -5.96 1.47
C ILE A 272 -11.08 -5.65 0.79
N SER A 273 -10.81 -6.29 -0.34
CA SER A 273 -9.52 -6.17 -1.04
C SER A 273 -9.16 -4.72 -1.42
N ALA A 274 -10.17 -3.89 -1.68
CA ALA A 274 -9.97 -2.47 -2.00
C ALA A 274 -9.47 -1.63 -0.81
N ASP A 275 -9.66 -2.09 0.43
CA ASP A 275 -9.27 -1.36 1.63
C ASP A 275 -7.99 -1.90 2.30
N ILE A 276 -7.51 -3.10 1.90
CA ILE A 276 -6.25 -3.66 2.40
C ILE A 276 -5.07 -2.67 2.25
N PRO A 277 -4.86 -2.00 1.08
CA PRO A 277 -3.77 -1.04 0.93
C PRO A 277 -3.87 0.17 1.85
N LEU A 278 -5.08 0.62 2.18
CA LEU A 278 -5.32 1.68 3.16
C LEU A 278 -5.01 1.21 4.58
N PHE A 279 -5.56 0.04 4.96
CA PHE A 279 -5.38 -0.55 6.27
C PHE A 279 -3.91 -0.82 6.58
N ALA A 280 -3.16 -1.33 5.58
CA ALA A 280 -1.72 -1.59 5.71
C ALA A 280 -0.89 -0.34 6.08
N GLN A 281 -1.37 0.85 5.75
CA GLN A 281 -0.65 2.10 6.03
C GLN A 281 -0.96 2.71 7.41
N LEU A 282 -1.85 2.09 8.18
CA LEU A 282 -2.15 2.57 9.52
C LEU A 282 -0.98 2.32 10.48
N ARG A 283 -0.67 3.33 11.29
CA ARG A 283 0.43 3.30 12.25
C ARG A 283 -0.05 2.86 13.64
N PRO A 284 0.83 2.30 14.48
CA PRO A 284 0.55 2.14 15.90
C PRO A 284 0.06 3.46 16.52
N GLY A 285 -0.98 3.37 17.36
CA GLY A 285 -1.67 4.51 17.96
C GLY A 285 -2.81 5.09 17.11
N GLN A 286 -2.89 4.83 15.80
CA GLN A 286 -4.03 5.22 14.98
C GLN A 286 -5.21 4.29 15.22
N LYS A 287 -6.42 4.82 15.05
CA LYS A 287 -7.65 4.07 15.27
C LYS A 287 -8.32 3.67 13.97
N VAL A 288 -9.00 2.53 14.00
CA VAL A 288 -9.81 1.99 12.90
C VAL A 288 -11.19 1.64 13.39
N GLN A 289 -12.20 1.92 12.60
CA GLN A 289 -13.59 1.45 12.78
C GLN A 289 -13.99 0.64 11.54
N PHE A 290 -14.66 -0.49 11.76
CA PHE A 290 -15.10 -1.37 10.70
C PHE A 290 -16.53 -1.04 10.24
N GLU A 291 -16.71 -0.95 8.92
CA GLU A 291 -17.98 -0.70 8.27
C GLU A 291 -18.42 -1.95 7.50
N LYS A 292 -19.53 -2.57 7.91
CA LYS A 292 -20.07 -3.75 7.23
C LYS A 292 -20.63 -3.40 5.86
N VAL A 293 -20.20 -4.09 4.83
CA VAL A 293 -20.73 -3.99 3.45
C VAL A 293 -21.11 -5.38 2.92
N THR A 294 -21.96 -5.40 1.90
CA THR A 294 -22.30 -6.67 1.21
C THR A 294 -21.15 -7.11 0.31
N VAL A 295 -21.07 -8.42 0.03
CA VAL A 295 -20.13 -8.98 -0.96
C VAL A 295 -20.31 -8.30 -2.33
N ARG A 296 -21.53 -8.07 -2.76
CA ARG A 296 -21.83 -7.34 -4.01
C ARG A 296 -21.20 -5.94 -4.01
N LYS A 297 -21.35 -5.19 -2.90
CA LYS A 297 -20.72 -3.84 -2.79
C LYS A 297 -19.20 -3.91 -2.82
N ALA A 298 -18.60 -4.89 -2.14
CA ALA A 298 -17.16 -5.11 -2.18
C ALA A 298 -16.65 -5.41 -3.61
N GLN A 299 -17.39 -6.25 -4.37
CA GLN A 299 -17.07 -6.55 -5.76
C GLN A 299 -17.23 -5.35 -6.70
N GLU A 300 -18.24 -4.49 -6.49
CA GLU A 300 -18.40 -3.23 -7.24
C GLU A 300 -17.19 -2.31 -7.00
N LEU A 301 -16.79 -2.15 -5.75
CA LEU A 301 -15.68 -1.28 -5.37
C LEU A 301 -14.34 -1.72 -5.97
N ILE A 302 -14.05 -3.03 -5.99
CA ILE A 302 -12.79 -3.50 -6.60
C ILE A 302 -12.80 -3.35 -8.12
N ARG A 303 -13.95 -3.57 -8.81
CA ARG A 303 -14.07 -3.34 -10.26
C ARG A 303 -13.92 -1.86 -10.63
N ASP A 304 -14.48 -0.96 -9.82
CA ASP A 304 -14.32 0.49 -10.03
C ASP A 304 -12.86 0.90 -9.85
N TRP A 305 -12.19 0.32 -8.85
CA TRP A 305 -10.77 0.52 -8.63
C TRP A 305 -9.95 0.02 -9.83
N ASP A 306 -10.17 -1.20 -10.31
CA ASP A 306 -9.47 -1.77 -11.46
C ASP A 306 -9.64 -0.93 -12.73
N ARG A 307 -10.84 -0.36 -12.94
CA ARG A 307 -11.10 0.52 -14.09
C ARG A 307 -10.31 1.81 -14.01
N MET A 308 -10.30 2.44 -12.84
CA MET A 308 -9.51 3.65 -12.63
C MET A 308 -8.01 3.39 -12.74
N TRP A 309 -7.55 2.25 -12.19
CA TRP A 309 -6.16 1.83 -12.28
C TRP A 309 -5.68 1.68 -13.72
N LYS A 310 -6.42 0.95 -14.54
CA LYS A 310 -6.11 0.78 -15.98
C LYS A 310 -6.04 2.11 -16.72
N GLU A 311 -6.94 3.04 -16.42
CA GLU A 311 -6.91 4.37 -17.02
C GLU A 311 -5.66 5.16 -16.59
N HIS A 312 -5.24 5.06 -15.33
CA HIS A 312 -4.01 5.66 -14.86
C HIS A 312 -2.77 5.11 -15.57
N CYS A 313 -2.66 3.78 -15.66
CA CYS A 313 -1.56 3.12 -16.35
C CYS A 313 -1.49 3.59 -17.82
N ARG A 314 -2.63 3.62 -18.52
CA ARG A 314 -2.72 4.09 -19.90
C ARG A 314 -2.24 5.55 -20.06
N MET A 315 -2.66 6.46 -19.17
CA MET A 315 -2.22 7.86 -19.20
C MET A 315 -0.71 8.01 -18.99
N LEU A 316 -0.10 7.20 -18.13
CA LEU A 316 1.34 7.20 -17.92
C LEU A 316 2.11 6.62 -19.12
N GLU A 317 1.56 5.64 -19.83
CA GLU A 317 2.17 5.05 -21.01
C GLU A 317 2.10 5.97 -22.23
N GLU A 318 0.98 6.67 -22.42
CA GLU A 318 0.74 7.57 -23.56
C GLU A 318 1.48 8.91 -23.46
N ASN A 319 2.42 9.09 -22.52
CA ASN A 319 3.15 10.34 -22.27
C ASN A 319 2.24 11.54 -21.99
N ALA A 320 1.05 11.32 -21.46
CA ALA A 320 0.18 12.42 -21.07
C ALA A 320 0.83 13.20 -19.90
N PRO A 321 1.32 14.45 -20.09
CA PRO A 321 1.94 15.22 -19.02
C PRO A 321 0.87 15.53 -17.98
N GLY A 322 0.97 14.84 -16.94
CA GLY A 322 0.58 15.10 -15.67
C GLY A 322 -0.63 15.37 -15.05
N GLN A 323 -1.76 15.27 -15.11
CA GLN A 323 -2.76 15.37 -14.05
C GLN A 323 -3.55 14.06 -13.89
N VAL A 324 -2.87 13.05 -13.40
CA VAL A 324 -3.55 11.83 -12.98
C VAL A 324 -4.16 12.08 -11.60
N ARG A 325 -5.48 12.33 -11.55
CA ARG A 325 -6.23 12.38 -10.29
C ARG A 325 -6.54 10.95 -9.86
N ILE A 326 -5.82 10.44 -8.85
CA ILE A 326 -6.31 9.30 -8.07
C ILE A 326 -7.48 9.84 -7.25
N LEU A 327 -8.69 9.73 -7.78
CA LEU A 327 -9.90 9.98 -7.01
C LEU A 327 -9.97 8.91 -5.92
N GLY A 328 -9.87 9.32 -4.66
CA GLY A 328 -10.10 8.42 -3.53
C GLY A 328 -11.44 7.70 -3.74
N LEU A 329 -11.44 6.39 -3.65
CA LEU A 329 -12.62 5.51 -3.81
C LEU A 329 -13.83 5.94 -2.96
N ARG A 330 -13.61 6.81 -1.95
CA ARG A 330 -14.65 7.29 -1.03
C ARG A 330 -15.48 8.48 -1.51
N GLU A 331 -14.98 9.34 -2.41
CA GLU A 331 -15.74 10.53 -2.83
C GLU A 331 -16.96 10.22 -3.71
N ARG A 332 -17.00 9.06 -4.38
CA ARG A 332 -18.16 8.66 -5.20
C ARG A 332 -19.25 7.97 -4.41
N ALA A 333 -18.93 7.20 -3.37
CA ALA A 333 -19.93 6.51 -2.56
C ALA A 333 -20.80 7.48 -1.74
N ALA A 334 -20.29 8.65 -1.37
CA ALA A 334 -21.04 9.69 -0.65
C ALA A 334 -22.01 10.48 -1.55
N LYS A 335 -21.77 10.53 -2.88
CA LYS A 335 -22.65 11.26 -3.81
C LYS A 335 -23.85 10.46 -4.32
N ASP A 336 -23.78 9.14 -4.32
CA ASP A 336 -24.89 8.29 -4.81
C ASP A 336 -25.93 7.93 -3.74
N GLY A 337 -25.66 8.21 -2.44
CA GLY A 337 -26.61 7.99 -1.33
C GLY A 337 -27.64 9.11 -1.12
N GLY A 338 -27.51 10.22 -1.79
CA GLY A 338 -28.31 11.42 -1.49
C GLY A 338 -28.90 12.15 -2.69
N LYS A 339 -29.76 11.52 -3.52
CA LYS A 339 -30.72 12.27 -4.33
C LYS A 339 -31.80 11.37 -4.93
N ARG A 340 -32.86 11.16 -4.16
CA ARG A 340 -34.22 11.09 -4.70
C ARG A 340 -35.06 12.13 -3.98
N ARG A 341 -35.12 13.34 -4.53
CA ARG A 341 -36.28 14.25 -4.48
C ARG A 341 -36.02 15.42 -5.45
N GLY A 342 -37.01 15.67 -6.28
CA GLY A 342 -36.94 16.51 -7.45
C GLY A 342 -36.80 18.01 -7.18
N GLY A 343 -36.38 18.72 -8.21
CA GLY A 343 -36.38 20.18 -8.30
C GLY A 343 -35.67 20.65 -9.56
N LYS A 344 -36.44 21.13 -10.53
CA LYS A 344 -35.95 21.81 -11.73
C LYS A 344 -35.24 23.11 -11.36
N GLY A 345 -34.03 23.35 -11.87
CA GLY A 345 -33.33 24.63 -11.68
C GLY A 345 -32.06 24.71 -12.55
N THR A 346 -32.05 25.66 -13.41
CA THR A 346 -31.17 26.12 -14.48
C THR A 346 -29.67 26.05 -14.22
N ALA A 347 -28.94 25.70 -15.28
CA ALA A 347 -27.49 25.61 -15.36
C ALA A 347 -26.78 26.99 -15.22
N ALA A 348 -25.75 27.06 -14.39
CA ALA A 348 -24.73 28.11 -14.43
C ALA A 348 -23.36 27.42 -14.52
N GLN A 349 -22.61 27.78 -15.60
CA GLN A 349 -21.23 27.31 -15.82
C GLN A 349 -20.25 28.04 -14.88
N PRO A 350 -19.25 27.37 -14.31
CA PRO A 350 -18.17 28.05 -13.60
C PRO A 350 -17.01 28.41 -14.53
N ASN A 351 -16.63 29.68 -14.51
CA ASN A 351 -15.54 30.30 -15.21
C ASN A 351 -14.15 29.69 -14.91
N SER A 352 -13.46 29.26 -15.96
CA SER A 352 -12.14 28.61 -15.95
C SER A 352 -10.92 29.56 -16.06
N HIS A 353 -10.97 30.76 -15.51
CA HIS A 353 -9.94 31.80 -15.82
C HIS A 353 -9.01 32.24 -14.67
N GLY A 354 -9.02 31.59 -13.49
CA GLY A 354 -8.25 32.08 -12.34
C GLY A 354 -6.84 31.46 -12.13
N TRP A 355 -6.54 30.32 -12.70
CA TRP A 355 -5.33 29.53 -12.29
C TRP A 355 -4.12 29.66 -13.22
N LYS A 356 -4.28 30.04 -14.46
CA LYS A 356 -3.15 30.14 -15.43
C LYS A 356 -2.19 31.34 -15.20
N ARG A 357 -2.57 32.35 -14.44
CA ARG A 357 -1.73 33.55 -14.24
C ARG A 357 -0.67 33.45 -13.14
N LYS A 358 -0.81 32.60 -12.15
CA LYS A 358 0.17 32.50 -11.03
C LYS A 358 1.40 31.63 -11.32
N VAL A 359 1.29 30.67 -12.22
CA VAL A 359 2.42 29.77 -12.55
C VAL A 359 3.38 30.44 -13.55
N TRP A 360 2.88 31.32 -14.42
CA TRP A 360 3.70 32.00 -15.44
C TRP A 360 4.61 33.10 -14.87
N LYS A 361 4.20 33.78 -13.80
CA LYS A 361 5.04 34.83 -13.17
C LYS A 361 6.26 34.24 -12.41
N ARG A 362 6.19 33.04 -11.87
CA ARG A 362 7.36 32.40 -11.19
C ARG A 362 8.43 31.90 -12.15
N ARG A 363 8.07 31.51 -13.37
CA ARG A 363 9.06 31.08 -14.37
C ARG A 363 9.85 32.21 -15.02
N ARG A 364 9.33 33.43 -14.98
CA ARG A 364 10.03 34.60 -15.57
C ARG A 364 11.06 35.22 -14.61
N ALA A 365 10.87 35.09 -13.30
CA ALA A 365 11.82 35.57 -12.29
C ALA A 365 13.11 34.70 -12.21
N LEU A 366 13.02 33.44 -12.58
CA LEU A 366 14.18 32.52 -12.58
C LEU A 366 15.04 32.56 -13.85
N ARG A 367 14.61 33.34 -14.89
CA ARG A 367 15.40 33.54 -16.13
C ARG A 367 16.18 34.84 -16.19
N ASN A 368 15.90 35.78 -15.33
CA ASN A 368 16.48 37.13 -15.40
C ASN A 368 17.39 37.49 -14.20
N GLY A 369 17.88 36.52 -13.43
CA GLY A 369 19.03 36.71 -12.54
C GLY A 369 18.90 37.90 -11.56
N GLU A 370 17.73 38.12 -10.96
CA GLU A 370 17.54 39.06 -9.84
C GLU A 370 16.98 38.33 -8.60
#